data_014e211098e9d93dbf337629e579b2ec
#
_entry.id   014e211098e9d93dbf337629e579b2ec
#
_cell.length_a   1.000
_cell.length_b   1.000
_cell.length_c   1.000
_cell.angle_alpha   90.00
_cell.angle_beta   90.00
_cell.angle_gamma   90.00
#
_symmetry.space_group_name_H-M   'P 1'
#
loop_
_entity.id
_entity.type
_entity.pdbx_description
1 polymer ?
#
loop_
_entity_poly.entity_id
_entity_poly.type
_entity_poly.pdbx_seq_one_letter_code
_entity_poly.pdbx_strand_id
1 'polypeptide(L)'
;IFRNNQPSHAVPGGSTFNTLISLGRLGVPATFISEIGKDTVGDIIIDFMKKNGVCTENLDIFCEGKTPISLAFLDENNEARYMFYNQFPEERLNFVWPRIEKDDIIIFGSYFALNPALRKKVCELVEFAKERKAIIYYDPNFRDAHAHEAVKLMPSVLENLEYADLVKGSADDFNNLFHVTDPQKIYTDHIKFYCPNFICTLGSKGVKLFCEKGDKHFATTPVTPVSTIGAGDSFN
;
A
#
# COMPACT_ATOMS: atom_id res chain seq x y z
N ILE A 1 10.44 -15.76 3.52
CA ILE A 1 10.28 -16.27 2.15
C ILE A 1 10.70 -17.73 2.13
N PHE A 2 9.88 -18.57 1.53
CA PHE A 2 10.12 -20.00 1.33
C PHE A 2 10.24 -20.28 -0.16
N ARG A 3 11.20 -21.14 -0.53
CA ARG A 3 11.37 -21.71 -1.86
C ARG A 3 11.41 -23.24 -1.74
N ASN A 4 10.60 -23.96 -2.54
CA ASN A 4 10.49 -25.42 -2.44
C ASN A 4 10.26 -25.91 -0.99
N ASN A 5 9.40 -25.20 -0.26
CA ASN A 5 9.09 -25.45 1.16
C ASN A 5 10.30 -25.33 2.13
N GLN A 6 11.42 -24.77 1.69
CA GLN A 6 12.58 -24.51 2.54
C GLN A 6 12.68 -23.00 2.84
N PRO A 7 12.99 -22.60 4.08
CA PRO A 7 13.20 -21.20 4.42
C PRO A 7 14.42 -20.67 3.65
N SER A 8 14.26 -19.53 3.00
CA SER A 8 15.31 -18.87 2.22
C SER A 8 15.87 -17.66 2.97
N HIS A 9 15.04 -16.67 3.21
CA HIS A 9 15.45 -15.44 3.92
C HIS A 9 14.24 -14.73 4.51
N ALA A 10 14.51 -13.80 5.42
CA ALA A 10 13.52 -12.88 5.97
C ALA A 10 13.90 -11.46 5.57
N VAL A 11 12.90 -10.67 5.19
CA VAL A 11 13.06 -9.25 4.85
C VAL A 11 11.91 -8.45 5.44
N PRO A 12 12.13 -7.23 5.93
CA PRO A 12 11.06 -6.30 6.20
C PRO A 12 10.28 -6.00 4.92
N GLY A 13 8.96 -5.88 5.01
CA GLY A 13 8.13 -5.63 3.83
C GLY A 13 6.71 -5.21 4.20
N GLY A 14 5.96 -4.89 3.18
CA GLY A 14 4.60 -4.36 3.21
C GLY A 14 4.44 -3.37 2.07
N SER A 15 3.23 -3.17 1.54
CA SER A 15 3.04 -2.32 0.36
C SER A 15 3.60 -0.91 0.56
N THR A 16 2.96 -0.11 1.39
CA THR A 16 3.37 1.28 1.68
C THR A 16 4.77 1.34 2.32
N PHE A 17 5.15 0.30 3.08
CA PHE A 17 6.51 0.19 3.62
C PHE A 17 7.58 0.13 2.52
N ASN A 18 7.37 -0.68 1.48
CA ASN A 18 8.31 -0.79 0.36
C ASN A 18 8.45 0.52 -0.42
N THR A 19 7.32 1.22 -0.64
CA THR A 19 7.28 2.58 -1.21
C THR A 19 8.14 3.53 -0.37
N LEU A 20 7.90 3.55 0.94
CA LEU A 20 8.60 4.41 1.88
C LEU A 20 10.13 4.16 1.89
N ILE A 21 10.55 2.89 1.88
CA ILE A 21 11.97 2.54 1.79
C ILE A 21 12.59 3.02 0.48
N SER A 22 11.86 2.94 -0.63
CA SER A 22 12.32 3.45 -1.92
C SER A 22 12.52 4.98 -1.87
N LEU A 23 11.57 5.72 -1.30
CA LEU A 23 11.67 7.17 -1.11
C LEU A 23 12.84 7.54 -0.20
N GLY A 24 12.99 6.87 0.94
CA GLY A 24 14.10 7.12 1.86
C GLY A 24 15.48 6.91 1.21
N ARG A 25 15.63 5.86 0.39
CA ARG A 25 16.87 5.60 -0.39
C ARG A 25 17.15 6.67 -1.43
N LEU A 26 16.11 7.31 -1.96
CA LEU A 26 16.24 8.44 -2.88
C LEU A 26 16.49 9.77 -2.16
N GLY A 27 16.55 9.77 -0.82
CA GLY A 27 16.76 10.97 -0.02
C GLY A 27 15.50 11.86 0.10
N VAL A 28 14.33 11.34 -0.24
CA VAL A 28 13.06 12.05 -0.06
C VAL A 28 12.66 11.96 1.41
N PRO A 29 12.40 13.08 2.10
CA PRO A 29 11.87 13.05 3.47
C PRO A 29 10.56 12.28 3.52
N ALA A 30 10.51 11.21 4.29
CA ALA A 30 9.34 10.35 4.37
C ALA A 30 9.12 9.87 5.81
N THR A 31 7.86 9.93 6.24
CA THR A 31 7.40 9.53 7.58
C THR A 31 6.46 8.36 7.47
N PHE A 32 6.64 7.37 8.30
CA PHE A 32 5.80 6.18 8.33
C PHE A 32 4.84 6.19 9.52
N ILE A 33 3.54 6.08 9.21
CA ILE A 33 2.50 5.91 10.21
C ILE A 33 2.01 4.47 10.08
N SER A 34 2.30 3.68 11.09
CA SER A 34 1.95 2.26 11.16
C SER A 34 2.05 1.80 12.60
N GLU A 35 1.84 0.52 12.82
CA GLU A 35 1.95 -0.12 14.13
C GLU A 35 2.92 -1.30 14.08
N ILE A 36 3.69 -1.47 15.14
CA ILE A 36 4.71 -2.50 15.25
C ILE A 36 4.83 -2.99 16.71
N GLY A 37 5.10 -4.27 16.90
CA GLY A 37 5.29 -4.82 18.25
C GLY A 37 6.64 -4.41 18.85
N LYS A 38 6.67 -4.24 20.16
CA LYS A 38 7.92 -4.07 20.93
C LYS A 38 8.58 -5.43 21.14
N ASP A 39 9.17 -5.94 20.07
CA ASP A 39 9.87 -7.23 20.06
C ASP A 39 11.05 -7.22 19.08
N THR A 40 11.84 -8.30 19.07
CA THR A 40 13.03 -8.41 18.23
C THR A 40 12.74 -8.21 16.74
N VAL A 41 11.57 -8.63 16.25
CA VAL A 41 11.19 -8.43 14.84
C VAL A 41 10.90 -6.95 14.58
N GLY A 42 10.21 -6.29 15.51
CA GLY A 42 9.97 -4.84 15.46
C GLY A 42 11.28 -4.05 15.45
N ASP A 43 12.23 -4.41 16.30
CA ASP A 43 13.55 -3.75 16.33
C ASP A 43 14.29 -3.89 15.00
N ILE A 44 14.27 -5.09 14.39
CA ILE A 44 14.86 -5.32 13.06
C ILE A 44 14.23 -4.41 11.99
N ILE A 45 12.90 -4.25 12.01
CA ILE A 45 12.18 -3.41 11.05
C ILE A 45 12.52 -1.92 11.27
N ILE A 46 12.51 -1.45 12.52
CA ILE A 46 12.86 -0.07 12.89
C ILE A 46 14.29 0.25 12.46
N ASP A 47 15.24 -0.64 12.74
CA ASP A 47 16.63 -0.46 12.33
C ASP A 47 16.79 -0.43 10.80
N PHE A 48 16.03 -1.26 10.09
CA PHE A 48 16.02 -1.25 8.63
C PHE A 48 15.47 0.06 8.08
N MET A 49 14.41 0.62 8.65
CA MET A 49 13.85 1.92 8.28
C MET A 49 14.89 3.04 8.48
N LYS A 50 15.48 3.12 9.66
CA LYS A 50 16.51 4.12 9.98
C LYS A 50 17.70 4.06 9.04
N LYS A 51 18.20 2.85 8.71
CA LYS A 51 19.28 2.64 7.74
C LYS A 51 18.95 3.10 6.31
N ASN A 52 17.67 3.19 5.98
CA ASN A 52 17.19 3.64 4.68
C ASN A 52 16.63 5.09 4.71
N GLY A 53 16.95 5.87 5.74
CA GLY A 53 16.61 7.29 5.80
C GLY A 53 15.15 7.60 6.11
N VAL A 54 14.42 6.64 6.71
CA VAL A 54 12.99 6.80 7.02
C VAL A 54 12.79 7.23 8.47
N CYS A 55 11.95 8.23 8.71
CA CYS A 55 11.53 8.66 10.04
C CYS A 55 10.61 7.62 10.70
N THR A 56 10.90 7.29 11.96
CA THR A 56 10.18 6.27 12.75
C THR A 56 9.42 6.84 13.95
N GLU A 57 9.37 8.17 14.09
CA GLU A 57 8.82 8.84 15.28
C GLU A 57 7.29 8.72 15.40
N ASN A 58 6.61 8.44 14.28
CA ASN A 58 5.15 8.34 14.20
C ASN A 58 4.65 6.88 14.17
N LEU A 59 5.52 5.92 14.50
CA LEU A 59 5.12 4.52 14.68
C LEU A 59 4.41 4.32 16.02
N ASP A 60 3.31 3.58 16.00
CA ASP A 60 2.76 2.98 17.22
C ASP A 60 3.56 1.73 17.58
N ILE A 61 4.31 1.80 18.68
CA ILE A 61 5.11 0.68 19.18
C ILE A 61 4.37 0.04 20.36
N PHE A 62 3.53 -0.95 20.08
CA PHE A 62 2.69 -1.58 21.09
C PHE A 62 3.45 -2.65 21.90
N CYS A 63 3.15 -2.72 23.20
CA CYS A 63 3.76 -3.68 24.12
C CYS A 63 2.96 -5.00 24.21
N GLU A 64 1.64 -4.93 24.01
CA GLU A 64 0.75 -6.08 24.02
C GLU A 64 0.54 -6.60 22.62
N GLY A 65 0.96 -7.83 22.34
CA GLY A 65 0.91 -8.42 21.02
C GLY A 65 2.28 -8.74 20.43
N LYS A 66 2.33 -8.93 19.12
CA LYS A 66 3.55 -9.27 18.37
C LYS A 66 3.59 -8.57 17.03
N THR A 67 4.78 -8.20 16.58
CA THR A 67 5.01 -7.70 15.22
C THR A 67 4.47 -8.70 14.20
N PRO A 68 3.61 -8.27 13.25
CA PRO A 68 3.04 -9.15 12.24
C PRO A 68 4.11 -9.80 11.37
N ILE A 69 3.94 -11.08 11.07
CA ILE A 69 4.81 -11.85 10.20
C ILE A 69 4.00 -12.44 9.05
N SER A 70 4.51 -12.32 7.84
CA SER A 70 3.97 -12.98 6.66
C SER A 70 4.94 -14.04 6.17
N LEU A 71 4.46 -15.25 5.95
CA LEU A 71 5.21 -16.29 5.25
C LEU A 71 4.83 -16.25 3.78
N ALA A 72 5.80 -16.03 2.90
CA ALA A 72 5.61 -16.05 1.46
C ALA A 72 6.18 -17.38 0.90
N PHE A 73 5.33 -18.19 0.29
CA PHE A 73 5.69 -19.44 -0.37
C PHE A 73 5.70 -19.19 -1.88
N LEU A 74 6.88 -19.25 -2.49
CA LEU A 74 7.05 -19.03 -3.92
C LEU A 74 6.85 -20.35 -4.66
N ASP A 75 6.06 -20.30 -5.73
CA ASP A 75 5.91 -21.39 -6.68
C ASP A 75 7.03 -21.40 -7.75
N GLU A 76 6.91 -22.28 -8.74
CA GLU A 76 7.88 -22.41 -9.85
C GLU A 76 7.95 -21.16 -10.75
N ASN A 77 6.91 -20.33 -10.77
CA ASN A 77 6.83 -19.07 -11.51
C ASN A 77 7.26 -17.85 -10.67
N ASN A 78 7.74 -18.07 -9.42
CA ASN A 78 8.01 -17.04 -8.42
C ASN A 78 6.74 -16.24 -8.00
N GLU A 79 5.55 -16.79 -8.17
CA GLU A 79 4.33 -16.23 -7.61
C GLU A 79 4.23 -16.59 -6.12
N ALA A 80 3.88 -15.59 -5.30
CA ALA A 80 3.90 -15.75 -3.85
C ALA A 80 2.49 -16.03 -3.30
N ARG A 81 2.32 -17.15 -2.58
CA ARG A 81 1.18 -17.39 -1.70
C ARG A 81 1.55 -16.97 -0.28
N TYR A 82 0.75 -16.08 0.32
CA TYR A 82 1.00 -15.54 1.65
C TYR A 82 0.17 -16.23 2.73
N MET A 83 0.79 -16.40 3.91
CA MET A 83 0.12 -16.73 5.16
C MET A 83 0.49 -15.67 6.21
N PHE A 84 -0.51 -15.10 6.87
CA PHE A 84 -0.33 -14.00 7.81
C PHE A 84 -0.46 -14.50 9.25
N TYR A 85 0.46 -14.09 10.11
CA TYR A 85 0.47 -14.36 11.54
C TYR A 85 0.43 -13.03 12.28
N ASN A 86 -0.71 -12.73 12.89
CA ASN A 86 -0.97 -11.45 13.52
C ASN A 86 -1.41 -11.66 14.97
N GLN A 87 -0.84 -10.87 15.86
CA GLN A 87 -1.28 -10.76 17.25
C GLN A 87 -1.22 -9.29 17.64
N PHE A 88 -2.34 -8.60 17.49
CA PHE A 88 -2.44 -7.18 17.77
C PHE A 88 -3.03 -6.93 19.16
N PRO A 89 -2.73 -5.76 19.77
CA PRO A 89 -3.38 -5.31 21.01
C PRO A 89 -4.86 -4.97 20.75
N GLU A 90 -5.61 -4.74 21.80
CA GLU A 90 -6.99 -4.27 21.71
C GLU A 90 -7.07 -2.85 21.17
N GLU A 91 -6.25 -1.95 21.70
CA GLU A 91 -6.09 -0.59 21.17
C GLU A 91 -5.08 -0.58 20.03
N ARG A 92 -5.48 -0.02 18.90
CA ARG A 92 -4.74 -0.05 17.65
C ARG A 92 -4.39 1.36 17.17
N LEU A 93 -3.21 1.46 16.56
CA LEU A 93 -2.75 2.64 15.83
C LEU A 93 -2.72 3.92 16.71
N ASN A 94 -2.07 3.82 17.87
CA ASN A 94 -1.83 4.92 18.79
C ASN A 94 -0.54 5.65 18.44
N PHE A 95 -0.50 6.32 17.30
CA PHE A 95 0.66 7.05 16.82
C PHE A 95 0.70 8.50 17.29
N VAL A 96 1.87 9.10 17.28
CA VAL A 96 2.04 10.55 17.39
C VAL A 96 1.61 11.19 16.08
N TRP A 97 0.72 12.19 16.14
CA TRP A 97 0.22 12.88 14.95
C TRP A 97 1.36 13.53 14.18
N PRO A 98 1.46 13.31 12.85
CA PRO A 98 2.51 13.92 12.05
C PRO A 98 2.24 15.42 11.87
N ARG A 99 3.31 16.17 11.66
CA ARG A 99 3.19 17.50 11.08
C ARG A 99 2.92 17.33 9.58
N ILE A 100 1.79 17.84 9.13
CA ILE A 100 1.38 17.86 7.72
C ILE A 100 1.25 19.30 7.26
N GLU A 101 1.87 19.62 6.14
CA GLU A 101 1.83 20.92 5.52
C GLU A 101 1.12 20.85 4.16
N LYS A 102 0.79 22.02 3.62
CA LYS A 102 0.22 22.12 2.28
C LYS A 102 1.19 21.50 1.25
N ASP A 103 0.61 20.79 0.29
CA ASP A 103 1.30 20.10 -0.81
C ASP A 103 2.15 18.90 -0.36
N ASP A 104 2.13 18.50 0.93
CA ASP A 104 2.62 17.18 1.33
C ASP A 104 1.80 16.08 0.67
N ILE A 105 2.42 14.92 0.43
CA ILE A 105 1.74 13.77 -0.18
C ILE A 105 1.50 12.70 0.87
N ILE A 106 0.24 12.32 1.05
CA ILE A 106 -0.18 11.21 1.91
C ILE A 106 -0.49 10.02 1.04
N ILE A 107 0.38 9.00 1.10
CA ILE A 107 0.15 7.71 0.43
C ILE A 107 -0.48 6.75 1.42
N PHE A 108 -1.67 6.27 1.11
CA PHE A 108 -2.37 5.29 1.94
C PHE A 108 -3.03 4.21 1.08
N GLY A 109 -3.35 3.08 1.69
CA GLY A 109 -4.00 2.01 0.93
C GLY A 109 -3.78 0.63 1.53
N SER A 110 -3.76 -0.38 0.63
CA SER A 110 -3.65 -1.79 1.01
C SER A 110 -4.79 -2.22 1.97
N TYR A 111 -4.75 -3.45 2.45
CA TYR A 111 -5.70 -3.93 3.46
C TYR A 111 -5.65 -3.11 4.77
N PHE A 112 -4.54 -2.46 5.05
CA PHE A 112 -4.40 -1.57 6.21
C PHE A 112 -5.46 -0.46 6.21
N ALA A 113 -5.69 0.19 5.07
CA ALA A 113 -6.69 1.23 4.94
C ALA A 113 -8.15 0.73 4.94
N LEU A 114 -8.34 -0.57 4.76
CA LEU A 114 -9.65 -1.23 4.73
C LEU A 114 -9.98 -1.99 6.02
N ASN A 115 -8.98 -2.19 6.89
CA ASN A 115 -9.13 -2.96 8.11
C ASN A 115 -10.13 -2.30 9.07
N PRO A 116 -11.25 -2.96 9.43
CA PRO A 116 -12.26 -2.36 10.29
C PRO A 116 -11.73 -1.88 11.65
N ALA A 117 -10.73 -2.55 12.21
CA ALA A 117 -10.11 -2.15 13.48
C ALA A 117 -9.30 -0.84 13.39
N LEU A 118 -8.82 -0.48 12.19
CA LEU A 118 -8.02 0.73 11.95
C LEU A 118 -8.81 1.84 11.27
N ARG A 119 -9.97 1.49 10.69
CA ARG A 119 -10.70 2.36 9.78
C ARG A 119 -10.92 3.77 10.31
N LYS A 120 -11.39 3.89 11.56
CA LYS A 120 -11.65 5.18 12.19
C LYS A 120 -10.39 6.06 12.21
N LYS A 121 -9.27 5.50 12.65
CA LYS A 121 -7.97 6.23 12.73
C LYS A 121 -7.42 6.61 11.36
N VAL A 122 -7.59 5.72 10.37
CA VAL A 122 -7.17 6.00 8.99
C VAL A 122 -7.99 7.16 8.41
N CYS A 123 -9.32 7.16 8.56
CA CYS A 123 -10.17 8.24 8.10
C CYS A 123 -9.81 9.57 8.80
N GLU A 124 -9.68 9.58 10.13
CA GLU A 124 -9.26 10.77 10.89
C GLU A 124 -7.93 11.33 10.36
N LEU A 125 -6.95 10.47 10.03
CA LEU A 125 -5.66 10.90 9.49
C LEU A 125 -5.79 11.51 8.09
N VAL A 126 -6.57 10.87 7.21
CA VAL A 126 -6.77 11.36 5.84
C VAL A 126 -7.53 12.69 5.85
N GLU A 127 -8.58 12.83 6.66
CA GLU A 127 -9.32 14.08 6.85
C GLU A 127 -8.42 15.18 7.38
N PHE A 128 -7.62 14.89 8.42
CA PHE A 128 -6.64 15.83 8.97
C PHE A 128 -5.65 16.32 7.91
N ALA A 129 -5.23 15.46 7.00
CA ALA A 129 -4.34 15.80 5.90
C ALA A 129 -5.04 16.67 4.85
N LYS A 130 -6.30 16.34 4.48
CA LYS A 130 -7.11 17.13 3.53
C LYS A 130 -7.36 18.56 4.05
N GLU A 131 -7.68 18.73 5.33
CA GLU A 131 -7.85 20.04 5.94
C GLU A 131 -6.60 20.94 5.80
N ARG A 132 -5.41 20.31 5.75
CA ARG A 132 -4.11 20.98 5.56
C ARG A 132 -3.69 21.13 4.11
N LYS A 133 -4.58 20.73 3.18
CA LYS A 133 -4.33 20.79 1.73
C LYS A 133 -3.14 19.92 1.29
N ALA A 134 -2.93 18.81 1.96
CA ALA A 134 -2.07 17.74 1.47
C ALA A 134 -2.73 17.04 0.27
N ILE A 135 -1.91 16.43 -0.57
CA ILE A 135 -2.34 15.60 -1.71
C ILE A 135 -2.58 14.19 -1.23
N ILE A 136 -3.77 13.67 -1.43
CA ILE A 136 -4.17 12.33 -1.00
C ILE A 136 -4.00 11.35 -2.14
N TYR A 137 -3.08 10.40 -1.98
CA TYR A 137 -2.75 9.36 -2.95
C TYR A 137 -3.20 8.01 -2.42
N TYR A 138 -4.16 7.38 -3.08
CA TYR A 138 -4.71 6.08 -2.70
C TYR A 138 -4.21 4.95 -3.62
N ASP A 139 -3.53 3.96 -3.03
CA ASP A 139 -3.17 2.69 -3.69
C ASP A 139 -3.93 1.53 -3.02
N PRO A 140 -5.04 1.04 -3.59
CA PRO A 140 -5.78 -0.08 -2.99
C PRO A 140 -4.92 -1.31 -2.75
N ASN A 141 -3.97 -1.61 -3.62
CA ASN A 141 -3.08 -2.77 -3.50
C ASN A 141 -3.84 -4.01 -2.99
N PHE A 142 -4.98 -4.29 -3.63
CA PHE A 142 -5.96 -5.26 -3.15
C PHE A 142 -5.63 -6.67 -3.66
N ARG A 143 -4.94 -7.41 -2.82
CA ARG A 143 -4.41 -8.73 -3.16
C ARG A 143 -5.49 -9.79 -3.23
N ASP A 144 -5.25 -10.82 -4.04
CA ASP A 144 -6.10 -12.00 -4.22
C ASP A 144 -6.48 -12.67 -2.89
N ALA A 145 -5.57 -12.69 -1.91
CA ALA A 145 -5.84 -13.21 -0.56
C ALA A 145 -7.05 -12.56 0.12
N HIS A 146 -7.43 -11.34 -0.26
CA HIS A 146 -8.56 -10.59 0.28
C HIS A 146 -9.77 -10.52 -0.68
N ALA A 147 -9.69 -11.11 -1.88
CA ALA A 147 -10.75 -11.04 -2.88
C ALA A 147 -12.11 -11.53 -2.35
N HIS A 148 -12.10 -12.53 -1.48
CA HIS A 148 -13.31 -13.06 -0.82
C HIS A 148 -14.02 -12.04 0.12
N GLU A 149 -13.32 -10.98 0.54
CA GLU A 149 -13.86 -9.90 1.37
C GLU A 149 -14.29 -8.67 0.56
N ALA A 150 -14.08 -8.65 -0.77
CA ALA A 150 -14.28 -7.48 -1.61
C ALA A 150 -15.66 -6.82 -1.42
N VAL A 151 -16.73 -7.62 -1.43
CA VAL A 151 -18.11 -7.12 -1.24
C VAL A 151 -18.28 -6.44 0.11
N LYS A 152 -17.75 -7.03 1.18
CA LYS A 152 -17.81 -6.49 2.54
C LYS A 152 -17.03 -5.19 2.70
N LEU A 153 -15.89 -5.10 2.02
CA LEU A 153 -14.97 -3.97 2.12
C LEU A 153 -15.28 -2.84 1.12
N MET A 154 -16.20 -3.08 0.17
CA MET A 154 -16.54 -2.12 -0.88
C MET A 154 -16.93 -0.73 -0.34
N PRO A 155 -17.75 -0.56 0.71
CA PRO A 155 -18.04 0.76 1.25
C PRO A 155 -16.77 1.54 1.63
N SER A 156 -15.79 0.87 2.27
CA SER A 156 -14.52 1.49 2.64
C SER A 156 -13.62 1.79 1.43
N VAL A 157 -13.69 0.97 0.37
CA VAL A 157 -12.98 1.24 -0.90
C VAL A 157 -13.54 2.52 -1.54
N LEU A 158 -14.86 2.63 -1.65
CA LEU A 158 -15.51 3.80 -2.26
C LEU A 158 -15.22 5.08 -1.47
N GLU A 159 -15.29 5.03 -0.15
CA GLU A 159 -14.94 6.15 0.71
C GLU A 159 -13.45 6.57 0.55
N ASN A 160 -12.53 5.62 0.39
CA ASN A 160 -11.13 5.93 0.08
C ASN A 160 -10.96 6.60 -1.29
N LEU A 161 -11.76 6.20 -2.29
CA LEU A 161 -11.78 6.86 -3.60
C LEU A 161 -12.28 8.31 -3.51
N GLU A 162 -13.25 8.61 -2.63
CA GLU A 162 -13.75 9.98 -2.39
C GLU A 162 -12.72 10.87 -1.70
N TYR A 163 -11.87 10.30 -0.86
CA TYR A 163 -10.77 11.06 -0.25
C TYR A 163 -9.66 11.39 -1.23
N ALA A 164 -9.42 10.54 -2.24
CA ALA A 164 -8.24 10.58 -3.07
C ALA A 164 -8.23 11.74 -4.09
N ASP A 165 -7.10 12.42 -4.19
CA ASP A 165 -6.77 13.33 -5.30
C ASP A 165 -6.14 12.57 -6.47
N LEU A 166 -5.53 11.42 -6.18
CA LEU A 166 -4.95 10.50 -7.16
C LEU A 166 -5.17 9.07 -6.70
N VAL A 167 -5.69 8.23 -7.57
CA VAL A 167 -5.80 6.78 -7.38
C VAL A 167 -4.79 6.08 -8.28
N LYS A 168 -4.04 5.13 -7.71
CA LYS A 168 -3.19 4.22 -8.49
C LYS A 168 -3.47 2.79 -8.09
N GLY A 169 -3.50 1.90 -9.04
CA GLY A 169 -3.58 0.46 -8.80
C GLY A 169 -3.21 -0.34 -10.02
N SER A 170 -3.04 -1.65 -9.86
CA SER A 170 -2.83 -2.56 -10.98
C SER A 170 -4.17 -3.04 -11.55
N ALA A 171 -4.15 -3.52 -12.80
CA ALA A 171 -5.33 -4.17 -13.37
C ALA A 171 -5.79 -5.38 -12.53
N ASP A 172 -4.86 -6.06 -11.84
CA ASP A 172 -5.17 -7.20 -10.97
C ASP A 172 -5.89 -6.76 -9.69
N ASP A 173 -5.50 -5.62 -9.09
CA ASP A 173 -6.19 -5.06 -7.93
C ASP A 173 -7.67 -4.79 -8.25
N PHE A 174 -7.93 -4.20 -9.42
CA PHE A 174 -9.29 -3.87 -9.84
C PHE A 174 -10.07 -5.09 -10.35
N ASN A 175 -9.39 -6.10 -10.87
CA ASN A 175 -10.02 -7.40 -11.12
C ASN A 175 -10.52 -8.04 -9.82
N ASN A 176 -9.74 -7.97 -8.75
CA ASN A 176 -10.13 -8.49 -7.44
C ASN A 176 -11.27 -7.67 -6.79
N LEU A 177 -11.34 -6.36 -7.06
CA LEU A 177 -12.36 -5.47 -6.51
C LEU A 177 -13.65 -5.44 -7.32
N PHE A 178 -13.55 -5.34 -8.65
CA PHE A 178 -14.67 -5.03 -9.53
C PHE A 178 -14.89 -6.06 -10.65
N HIS A 179 -14.03 -7.10 -10.73
CA HIS A 179 -14.02 -8.08 -11.83
C HIS A 179 -13.82 -7.46 -13.22
N VAL A 180 -13.04 -6.38 -13.27
CA VAL A 180 -12.73 -5.63 -14.50
C VAL A 180 -11.22 -5.45 -14.61
N THR A 181 -10.65 -5.77 -15.79
CA THR A 181 -9.21 -5.63 -16.07
C THR A 181 -8.91 -4.56 -17.14
N ASP A 182 -9.91 -4.12 -17.89
CA ASP A 182 -9.74 -3.05 -18.87
C ASP A 182 -9.59 -1.68 -18.19
N PRO A 183 -8.45 -0.98 -18.33
CA PRO A 183 -8.20 0.26 -17.63
C PRO A 183 -9.20 1.38 -17.96
N GLN A 184 -9.73 1.40 -19.18
CA GLN A 184 -10.73 2.39 -19.56
C GLN A 184 -12.04 2.16 -18.82
N LYS A 185 -12.49 0.90 -18.74
CA LYS A 185 -13.70 0.54 -17.99
C LYS A 185 -13.52 0.75 -16.49
N ILE A 186 -12.34 0.38 -15.93
CA ILE A 186 -12.04 0.65 -14.52
C ILE A 186 -12.21 2.14 -14.23
N TYR A 187 -11.63 3.00 -15.09
CA TYR A 187 -11.73 4.44 -14.90
C TYR A 187 -13.16 4.95 -15.05
N THR A 188 -13.84 4.65 -16.16
CA THR A 188 -15.16 5.22 -16.48
C THR A 188 -16.25 4.75 -15.54
N ASP A 189 -16.22 3.48 -15.15
CA ASP A 189 -17.33 2.83 -14.45
C ASP A 189 -17.16 2.84 -12.91
N HIS A 190 -15.90 2.95 -12.41
CA HIS A 190 -15.61 2.78 -10.99
C HIS A 190 -14.83 3.92 -10.34
N ILE A 191 -13.95 4.63 -11.07
CA ILE A 191 -13.03 5.61 -10.45
C ILE A 191 -13.45 7.06 -10.73
N LYS A 192 -13.75 7.40 -11.98
CA LYS A 192 -13.94 8.78 -12.46
C LYS A 192 -14.96 9.58 -11.66
N PHE A 193 -15.99 8.94 -11.15
CA PHE A 193 -17.02 9.60 -10.35
C PHE A 193 -16.48 10.15 -9.03
N TYR A 194 -15.51 9.45 -8.43
CA TYR A 194 -14.92 9.77 -7.14
C TYR A 194 -13.62 10.58 -7.28
N CYS A 195 -12.74 10.17 -8.19
CA CYS A 195 -11.42 10.75 -8.39
C CYS A 195 -11.13 10.92 -9.90
N PRO A 196 -10.84 12.15 -10.36
CA PRO A 196 -10.57 12.40 -11.78
C PRO A 196 -9.18 11.91 -12.23
N ASN A 197 -8.25 11.70 -11.31
CA ASN A 197 -6.88 11.29 -11.62
C ASN A 197 -6.65 9.82 -11.28
N PHE A 198 -6.32 9.02 -12.28
CA PHE A 198 -6.14 7.59 -12.13
C PHE A 198 -4.93 7.07 -12.89
N ILE A 199 -4.12 6.26 -12.22
CA ILE A 199 -2.98 5.55 -12.80
C ILE A 199 -3.26 4.04 -12.72
N CYS A 200 -3.30 3.38 -13.88
CA CYS A 200 -3.44 1.92 -13.95
C CYS A 200 -2.14 1.29 -14.44
N THR A 201 -1.50 0.50 -13.59
CA THR A 201 -0.31 -0.26 -13.96
C THR A 201 -0.71 -1.59 -14.61
N LEU A 202 0.00 -1.97 -15.70
CA LEU A 202 -0.31 -3.10 -16.57
C LEU A 202 0.87 -4.07 -16.69
N GLY A 203 1.77 -4.10 -15.70
CA GLY A 203 2.98 -4.89 -15.72
C GLY A 203 3.86 -4.57 -16.92
N SER A 204 4.27 -5.57 -17.71
CA SER A 204 5.10 -5.39 -18.90
C SER A 204 4.43 -4.59 -20.03
N LYS A 205 3.12 -4.36 -19.95
CA LYS A 205 2.38 -3.56 -20.94
C LYS A 205 2.41 -2.06 -20.65
N GLY A 206 3.06 -1.65 -19.56
CA GLY A 206 3.22 -0.23 -19.22
C GLY A 206 2.19 0.30 -18.24
N VAL A 207 1.85 1.57 -18.40
CA VAL A 207 0.98 2.33 -17.49
C VAL A 207 0.02 3.18 -18.29
N LYS A 208 -1.25 3.21 -17.88
CA LYS A 208 -2.23 4.18 -18.38
C LYS A 208 -2.52 5.23 -17.30
N LEU A 209 -2.44 6.48 -17.70
CA LEU A 209 -2.84 7.64 -16.92
C LEU A 209 -4.15 8.19 -17.47
N PHE A 210 -5.09 8.48 -16.59
CA PHE A 210 -6.36 9.14 -16.88
C PHE A 210 -6.47 10.40 -16.02
N CYS A 211 -6.90 11.50 -16.63
CA CYS A 211 -7.20 12.74 -15.95
C CYS A 211 -8.22 13.56 -16.78
N GLU A 212 -8.64 14.72 -16.26
CA GLU A 212 -9.57 15.61 -16.98
C GLU A 212 -9.09 16.04 -18.38
N LYS A 213 -7.77 16.10 -18.59
CA LYS A 213 -7.15 16.49 -19.88
C LYS A 213 -7.12 15.36 -20.91
N GLY A 214 -7.57 14.15 -20.54
CA GLY A 214 -7.58 12.95 -21.37
C GLY A 214 -6.78 11.81 -20.78
N ASP A 215 -6.47 10.81 -21.57
CA ASP A 215 -5.70 9.64 -21.19
C ASP A 215 -4.37 9.56 -21.93
N LYS A 216 -3.40 8.91 -21.31
CA LYS A 216 -2.09 8.67 -21.92
C LYS A 216 -1.56 7.29 -21.53
N HIS A 217 -0.99 6.59 -22.51
CA HIS A 217 -0.30 5.33 -22.28
C HIS A 217 1.23 5.55 -22.33
N PHE A 218 1.92 4.98 -21.35
CA PHE A 218 3.37 4.94 -21.26
C PHE A 218 3.84 3.49 -21.35
N ALA A 219 4.62 3.19 -22.40
CA ALA A 219 5.22 1.87 -22.54
C ALA A 219 6.39 1.68 -21.55
N THR A 220 6.62 0.43 -21.14
CA THR A 220 7.82 0.08 -20.36
C THR A 220 8.97 -0.32 -21.28
N THR A 221 10.18 -0.15 -20.79
CA THR A 221 11.36 -0.77 -21.41
C THR A 221 11.32 -2.27 -21.11
N PRO A 222 11.45 -3.16 -22.11
CA PRO A 222 11.52 -4.59 -21.89
C PRO A 222 12.73 -4.96 -21.02
N VAL A 223 12.48 -5.67 -19.93
CA VAL A 223 13.49 -6.19 -19.02
C VAL A 223 13.14 -7.63 -18.64
N THR A 224 14.14 -8.43 -18.31
CA THR A 224 13.94 -9.73 -17.69
C THR A 224 13.98 -9.54 -16.18
N PRO A 225 12.84 -9.61 -15.46
CA PRO A 225 12.82 -9.36 -14.03
C PRO A 225 13.44 -10.53 -13.26
N VAL A 226 14.25 -10.22 -12.24
CA VAL A 226 14.73 -11.21 -11.26
C VAL A 226 13.61 -11.53 -10.25
N SER A 227 12.80 -10.52 -9.91
CA SER A 227 11.61 -10.60 -9.06
C SER A 227 10.67 -9.47 -9.40
N THR A 228 9.37 -9.72 -9.29
CA THR A 228 8.30 -8.72 -9.44
C THR A 228 7.77 -8.21 -8.09
N ILE A 229 8.25 -8.79 -6.97
CA ILE A 229 7.85 -8.38 -5.63
C ILE A 229 8.25 -6.91 -5.39
N GLY A 230 7.29 -6.08 -5.01
CA GLY A 230 7.50 -4.66 -4.72
C GLY A 230 7.64 -3.77 -5.96
N ALA A 231 7.45 -4.29 -7.19
CA ALA A 231 7.50 -3.47 -8.40
C ALA A 231 6.44 -2.36 -8.40
N GLY A 232 5.21 -2.68 -8.00
CA GLY A 232 4.12 -1.70 -7.83
C GLY A 232 4.41 -0.69 -6.74
N ASP A 233 5.03 -1.13 -5.63
CA ASP A 233 5.37 -0.29 -4.50
C ASP A 233 6.53 0.67 -4.83
N SER A 234 7.46 0.25 -5.69
CA SER A 234 8.57 1.09 -6.17
C SER A 234 8.14 2.06 -7.28
N PHE A 235 6.97 1.85 -7.88
CA PHE A 235 6.37 2.75 -8.84
C PHE A 235 5.74 3.97 -8.16
N ASN A 236 5.17 3.78 -6.95
CA ASN A 236 4.61 4.87 -6.15
C ASN A 236 5.70 5.89 -5.77
#